data_2aae2221968c99dc1d171b2820a2a1ad
#
_entry.id   2aae2221968c99dc1d171b2820a2a1ad
#
_cell.length_a   1.000
_cell.length_b   1.000
_cell.length_c   1.000
_cell.angle_alpha   90.00
_cell.angle_beta   90.00
_cell.angle_gamma   90.00
#
_symmetry.space_group_name_H-M   'P 1'
#
loop_
_entity.id
_entity.type
_entity.pdbx_description
1 polymer ?
#
loop_
_entity_poly.entity_id
_entity_poly.type
_entity_poly.pdbx_seq_one_letter_code
_entity_poly.pdbx_strand_id
1 'polypeptide(L)'
;MAQEIEDEYSIPIINKRISVSPISLVGESCKDYDYVYLAKVLDKAAQDVGVNFIGGFGALVEKGCTKGDIALIESIPEALANTERICSSVNVASSKAGINMDAVLKMGATIKKAAQLTADRDGIGAAKLVCFCNVPGDNPFMAGAFHGLSLIHI
;
A
#
# COMPACT_ATOMS: atom_id res chain seq x y z
N MET A 1 -18.77 14.76 -4.44
CA MET A 1 -19.36 13.39 -4.36
C MET A 1 -19.58 12.90 -2.95
N ALA A 2 -18.55 12.63 -2.07
CA ALA A 2 -18.82 12.16 -0.71
C ALA A 2 -19.67 13.18 0.10
N GLN A 3 -19.33 14.46 0.05
CA GLN A 3 -20.09 15.50 0.72
C GLN A 3 -21.54 15.64 0.19
N GLU A 4 -21.73 15.52 -1.11
CA GLU A 4 -23.07 15.54 -1.74
C GLU A 4 -23.93 14.38 -1.24
N ILE A 5 -23.33 13.18 -1.05
CA ILE A 5 -24.03 12.02 -0.47
C ILE A 5 -24.37 12.27 1.00
N GLU A 6 -23.45 12.83 1.78
CA GLU A 6 -23.71 13.21 3.18
C GLU A 6 -24.88 14.21 3.27
N ASP A 7 -24.89 15.21 2.39
CA ASP A 7 -25.91 16.25 2.38
C ASP A 7 -27.27 15.72 1.88
N GLU A 8 -27.26 14.84 0.84
CA GLU A 8 -28.49 14.28 0.25
C GLU A 8 -29.16 13.26 1.16
N TYR A 9 -28.37 12.37 1.77
CA TYR A 9 -28.91 11.23 2.57
C TYR A 9 -28.83 11.44 4.07
N SER A 10 -28.24 12.55 4.53
CA SER A 10 -28.02 12.85 5.96
C SER A 10 -27.28 11.73 6.69
N ILE A 11 -26.39 11.01 5.99
CA ILE A 11 -25.58 9.91 6.52
C ILE A 11 -24.12 10.38 6.58
N PRO A 12 -23.49 10.44 7.77
CA PRO A 12 -22.09 10.84 7.87
C PRO A 12 -21.18 9.77 7.30
N ILE A 13 -20.29 10.13 6.35
CA ILE A 13 -19.25 9.25 5.82
C ILE A 13 -17.98 9.42 6.67
N ILE A 14 -17.86 8.59 7.69
CA ILE A 14 -16.81 8.69 8.71
C ILE A 14 -15.43 8.34 8.14
N ASN A 15 -15.36 7.48 7.13
CA ASN A 15 -14.10 6.97 6.61
C ASN A 15 -14.07 6.97 5.08
N LYS A 16 -13.22 7.83 4.53
CA LYS A 16 -13.02 7.97 3.08
C LYS A 16 -11.67 7.38 2.72
N ARG A 17 -11.65 6.45 1.76
CA ARG A 17 -10.44 5.75 1.33
C ARG A 17 -10.28 5.81 -0.17
N ILE A 18 -9.03 5.98 -0.63
CA ILE A 18 -8.66 5.88 -2.04
C ILE A 18 -7.58 4.81 -2.17
N SER A 19 -7.58 4.09 -3.26
CA SER A 19 -6.50 3.16 -3.60
C SER A 19 -5.94 3.53 -4.96
N VAL A 20 -4.62 3.53 -5.07
CA VAL A 20 -3.89 3.77 -6.32
C VAL A 20 -3.28 2.46 -6.82
N SER A 21 -2.84 2.44 -8.07
CA SER A 21 -2.07 1.32 -8.62
C SER A 21 -0.83 1.04 -7.77
N PRO A 22 -0.36 -0.22 -7.70
CA PRO A 22 0.83 -0.55 -6.91
C PRO A 22 2.00 0.38 -7.25
N ILE A 23 2.49 1.07 -6.23
CA ILE A 23 3.55 2.09 -6.41
C ILE A 23 4.87 1.47 -6.88
N SER A 24 5.12 0.19 -6.61
CA SER A 24 6.27 -0.50 -7.19
C SER A 24 6.27 -0.44 -8.71
N LEU A 25 5.11 -0.59 -9.36
CA LEU A 25 4.99 -0.50 -10.82
C LEU A 25 5.20 0.92 -11.34
N VAL A 26 4.70 1.92 -10.60
CA VAL A 26 4.88 3.33 -10.95
C VAL A 26 6.33 3.75 -10.77
N GLY A 27 6.94 3.34 -9.65
CA GLY A 27 8.32 3.70 -9.31
C GLY A 27 9.37 2.95 -10.12
N GLU A 28 9.04 1.82 -10.76
CA GLU A 28 9.99 1.04 -11.55
C GLU A 28 10.57 1.83 -12.74
N SER A 29 9.84 2.81 -13.24
CA SER A 29 10.31 3.73 -14.29
C SER A 29 11.24 4.84 -13.77
N CYS A 30 11.34 5.02 -12.45
CA CYS A 30 12.18 6.04 -11.83
C CYS A 30 13.59 5.50 -11.60
N LYS A 31 14.62 6.31 -11.92
CA LYS A 31 16.02 5.88 -11.75
C LYS A 31 16.48 5.77 -10.30
N ASP A 32 15.91 6.57 -9.40
CA ASP A 32 16.42 6.76 -8.04
C ASP A 32 15.59 6.06 -6.95
N TYR A 33 14.49 5.40 -7.29
CA TYR A 33 13.64 4.62 -6.38
C TYR A 33 13.36 5.28 -5.01
N ASP A 34 13.17 6.62 -4.96
CA ASP A 34 12.84 7.31 -3.70
C ASP A 34 11.36 7.12 -3.34
N TYR A 35 11.04 5.93 -2.85
CA TYR A 35 9.70 5.57 -2.45
C TYR A 35 9.23 6.29 -1.18
N VAL A 36 10.16 6.70 -0.30
CA VAL A 36 9.80 7.48 0.90
C VAL A 36 9.29 8.86 0.50
N TYR A 37 9.91 9.48 -0.50
CA TYR A 37 9.43 10.74 -1.05
C TYR A 37 8.04 10.56 -1.71
N LEU A 38 7.85 9.51 -2.51
CA LEU A 38 6.55 9.20 -3.11
C LEU A 38 5.46 9.00 -2.05
N ALA A 39 5.77 8.30 -0.95
CA ALA A 39 4.84 8.14 0.15
C ALA A 39 4.43 9.49 0.75
N LYS A 40 5.38 10.41 0.98
CA LYS A 40 5.08 11.75 1.50
C LYS A 40 4.22 12.58 0.55
N VAL A 41 4.46 12.47 -0.77
CA VAL A 41 3.63 13.14 -1.78
C VAL A 41 2.21 12.61 -1.77
N LEU A 42 2.04 11.30 -1.70
CA LEU A 42 0.72 10.66 -1.59
C LEU A 42 0.00 11.02 -0.30
N ASP A 43 0.72 11.07 0.82
CA ASP A 43 0.16 11.45 2.12
C ASP A 43 -0.36 12.89 2.10
N LYS A 44 0.41 13.80 1.51
CA LYS A 44 -0.01 15.18 1.31
C LYS A 44 -1.23 15.28 0.39
N ALA A 45 -1.24 14.55 -0.73
CA ALA A 45 -2.38 14.51 -1.62
C ALA A 45 -3.64 13.99 -0.90
N ALA A 46 -3.51 12.95 -0.05
CA ALA A 46 -4.60 12.43 0.77
C ALA A 46 -5.16 13.49 1.74
N GLN A 47 -4.27 14.31 2.30
CA GLN A 47 -4.65 15.45 3.14
C GLN A 47 -5.45 16.48 2.35
N ASP A 48 -4.92 16.89 1.19
CA ASP A 48 -5.50 17.97 0.36
C ASP A 48 -6.90 17.59 -0.16
N VAL A 49 -7.14 16.31 -0.48
CA VAL A 49 -8.46 15.83 -0.93
C VAL A 49 -9.37 15.37 0.23
N GLY A 50 -8.91 15.40 1.47
CA GLY A 50 -9.71 15.09 2.65
C GLY A 50 -10.07 13.61 2.79
N VAL A 51 -9.20 12.68 2.33
CA VAL A 51 -9.38 11.24 2.56
C VAL A 51 -8.61 10.78 3.79
N ASN A 52 -9.14 9.78 4.47
CA ASN A 52 -8.55 9.28 5.72
C ASN A 52 -7.37 8.34 5.48
N PHE A 53 -7.46 7.51 4.43
CA PHE A 53 -6.41 6.57 4.07
C PHE A 53 -6.23 6.47 2.56
N ILE A 54 -4.98 6.27 2.15
CA ILE A 54 -4.63 5.96 0.78
C ILE A 54 -3.87 4.62 0.73
N GLY A 55 -4.38 3.70 -0.07
CA GLY A 55 -3.78 2.40 -0.33
C GLY A 55 -3.06 2.37 -1.67
N GLY A 56 -2.34 1.26 -1.92
CA GLY A 56 -1.56 1.06 -3.15
C GLY A 56 -0.07 1.31 -2.98
N PHE A 57 0.39 1.77 -1.80
CA PHE A 57 1.83 1.79 -1.50
C PHE A 57 2.32 0.36 -1.25
N GLY A 58 2.51 -0.40 -2.32
CA GLY A 58 2.77 -1.83 -2.22
C GLY A 58 3.32 -2.46 -3.50
N ALA A 59 3.53 -3.77 -3.43
CA ALA A 59 4.10 -4.59 -4.49
C ALA A 59 3.40 -5.94 -4.63
N LEU A 60 3.47 -6.51 -5.84
CA LEU A 60 2.96 -7.84 -6.19
C LEU A 60 4.16 -8.75 -6.48
N VAL A 61 4.57 -9.54 -5.49
CA VAL A 61 5.83 -10.28 -5.57
C VAL A 61 5.66 -11.81 -5.54
N GLU A 62 4.45 -12.29 -5.75
CA GLU A 62 4.17 -13.74 -5.76
C GLU A 62 4.90 -14.49 -6.88
N LYS A 63 5.25 -13.79 -7.98
CA LYS A 63 5.97 -14.37 -9.12
C LYS A 63 7.47 -14.09 -9.12
N GLY A 64 7.96 -13.38 -8.11
CA GLY A 64 9.33 -12.90 -7.98
C GLY A 64 9.37 -11.40 -7.70
N CYS A 65 10.54 -10.91 -7.32
CA CYS A 65 10.75 -9.49 -6.99
C CYS A 65 11.60 -8.82 -8.08
N THR A 66 11.15 -7.70 -8.59
CA THR A 66 11.99 -6.78 -9.36
C THR A 66 12.89 -5.97 -8.42
N LYS A 67 13.83 -5.21 -8.97
CA LYS A 67 14.64 -4.29 -8.17
C LYS A 67 13.79 -3.19 -7.53
N GLY A 68 12.77 -2.72 -8.24
CA GLY A 68 11.81 -1.74 -7.74
C GLY A 68 10.98 -2.29 -6.57
N ASP A 69 10.50 -3.53 -6.66
CA ASP A 69 9.77 -4.18 -5.57
C ASP A 69 10.61 -4.31 -4.30
N ILE A 70 11.87 -4.71 -4.46
CA ILE A 70 12.81 -4.83 -3.32
C ILE A 70 13.02 -3.47 -2.67
N ALA A 71 13.32 -2.44 -3.45
CA ALA A 71 13.53 -1.08 -2.96
C ALA A 71 12.27 -0.53 -2.27
N LEU A 72 11.07 -0.80 -2.83
CA LEU A 72 9.82 -0.42 -2.18
C LEU A 72 9.65 -1.15 -0.83
N ILE A 73 9.80 -2.47 -0.79
CA ILE A 73 9.63 -3.25 0.46
C ILE A 73 10.59 -2.74 1.55
N GLU A 74 11.83 -2.43 1.19
CA GLU A 74 12.83 -1.88 2.11
C GLU A 74 12.49 -0.47 2.61
N SER A 75 11.78 0.31 1.81
CA SER A 75 11.33 1.67 2.15
C SER A 75 10.08 1.72 3.03
N ILE A 76 9.26 0.66 3.06
CA ILE A 76 7.97 0.62 3.77
C ILE A 76 8.08 1.07 5.23
N PRO A 77 9.03 0.58 6.05
CA PRO A 77 9.10 0.97 7.46
C PRO A 77 9.29 2.48 7.64
N GLU A 78 10.16 3.07 6.85
CA GLU A 78 10.43 4.51 6.92
C GLU A 78 9.27 5.32 6.34
N ALA A 79 8.68 4.87 5.23
CA ALA A 79 7.52 5.49 4.64
C ALA A 79 6.35 5.55 5.64
N LEU A 80 6.02 4.44 6.29
CA LEU A 80 4.93 4.37 7.27
C LEU A 80 5.22 5.13 8.57
N ALA A 81 6.48 5.26 8.94
CA ALA A 81 6.90 6.08 10.08
C ALA A 81 6.73 7.59 9.81
N ASN A 82 6.95 8.01 8.56
CA ASN A 82 6.92 9.43 8.16
C ASN A 82 5.58 9.89 7.56
N THR A 83 4.56 9.04 7.52
CA THR A 83 3.25 9.35 6.94
C THR A 83 2.11 8.95 7.88
N GLU A 84 0.98 9.65 7.78
CA GLU A 84 -0.19 9.39 8.62
C GLU A 84 -1.24 8.53 7.90
N ARG A 85 -1.49 8.80 6.62
CA ARG A 85 -2.61 8.27 5.84
C ARG A 85 -2.25 7.14 4.88
N ILE A 86 -0.96 6.88 4.70
CA ILE A 86 -0.49 5.81 3.82
C ILE A 86 -0.69 4.44 4.48
N CYS A 87 -1.30 3.52 3.73
CA CYS A 87 -1.37 2.11 4.05
C CYS A 87 -0.59 1.32 3.00
N SER A 88 0.14 0.31 3.45
CA SER A 88 0.98 -0.50 2.59
C SER A 88 0.50 -1.96 2.54
N SER A 89 0.73 -2.59 1.39
CA SER A 89 0.40 -4.00 1.21
C SER A 89 1.36 -4.67 0.25
N VAL A 90 1.72 -5.92 0.55
CA VAL A 90 2.57 -6.75 -0.32
C VAL A 90 1.91 -8.10 -0.49
N ASN A 91 1.69 -8.52 -1.74
CA ASN A 91 1.18 -9.85 -2.05
C ASN A 91 2.35 -10.81 -2.31
N VAL A 92 2.53 -11.80 -1.42
CA VAL A 92 3.67 -12.72 -1.45
C VAL A 92 3.35 -14.10 -2.02
N ALA A 93 2.07 -14.38 -2.29
CA ALA A 93 1.66 -15.70 -2.78
C ALA A 93 0.40 -15.64 -3.63
N SER A 94 0.26 -16.59 -4.54
CA SER A 94 -0.97 -16.86 -5.26
C SER A 94 -1.14 -18.35 -5.52
N SER A 95 -2.38 -18.82 -5.73
CA SER A 95 -2.66 -20.20 -6.08
C SER A 95 -2.01 -20.65 -7.40
N LYS A 96 -1.68 -19.70 -8.28
CA LYS A 96 -1.01 -19.97 -9.57
C LYS A 96 0.51 -19.97 -9.47
N ALA A 97 1.09 -19.08 -8.67
CA ALA A 97 2.54 -18.90 -8.58
C ALA A 97 3.17 -19.61 -7.37
N GLY A 98 2.35 -20.01 -6.40
CA GLY A 98 2.83 -20.54 -5.12
C GLY A 98 3.22 -19.41 -4.16
N ILE A 99 4.08 -19.72 -3.21
CA ILE A 99 4.53 -18.81 -2.15
C ILE A 99 5.97 -18.36 -2.45
N ASN A 100 6.19 -17.06 -2.49
CA ASN A 100 7.54 -16.49 -2.55
C ASN A 100 8.13 -16.41 -1.13
N MET A 101 8.89 -17.45 -0.74
CA MET A 101 9.46 -17.55 0.62
C MET A 101 10.46 -16.45 0.94
N ASP A 102 11.20 -15.96 -0.06
CA ASP A 102 12.15 -14.85 0.14
C ASP A 102 11.40 -13.55 0.45
N ALA A 103 10.27 -13.32 -0.21
CA ALA A 103 9.40 -12.20 0.09
C ALA A 103 8.77 -12.33 1.48
N VAL A 104 8.34 -13.53 1.89
CA VAL A 104 7.80 -13.79 3.24
C VAL A 104 8.83 -13.45 4.31
N LEU A 105 10.09 -13.88 4.13
CA LEU A 105 11.17 -13.58 5.07
C LEU A 105 11.43 -12.07 5.16
N LYS A 106 11.49 -11.38 4.01
CA LYS A 106 11.66 -9.93 3.96
C LYS A 106 10.50 -9.21 4.65
N MET A 107 9.26 -9.64 4.40
CA MET A 107 8.08 -9.04 5.03
C MET A 107 8.09 -9.19 6.55
N GLY A 108 8.52 -10.33 7.07
CA GLY A 108 8.68 -10.51 8.52
C GLY A 108 9.62 -9.47 9.14
N ALA A 109 10.78 -9.24 8.50
CA ALA A 109 11.74 -8.22 8.93
C ALA A 109 11.17 -6.79 8.78
N THR A 110 10.48 -6.52 7.68
CA THR A 110 9.84 -5.23 7.38
C THR A 110 8.78 -4.87 8.41
N ILE A 111 7.89 -5.81 8.76
CA ILE A 111 6.84 -5.62 9.77
C ILE A 111 7.47 -5.29 11.13
N LYS A 112 8.48 -6.07 11.55
CA LYS A 112 9.19 -5.83 12.80
C LYS A 112 9.84 -4.44 12.83
N LYS A 113 10.51 -4.05 11.74
CA LYS A 113 11.16 -2.73 11.63
C LYS A 113 10.11 -1.59 11.64
N ALA A 114 8.98 -1.75 10.96
CA ALA A 114 7.90 -0.77 10.96
C ALA A 114 7.33 -0.57 12.38
N ALA A 115 7.12 -1.66 13.13
CA ALA A 115 6.69 -1.57 14.52
C ALA A 115 7.72 -0.85 15.40
N GLN A 116 9.00 -1.14 15.23
CA GLN A 116 10.09 -0.51 16.00
C GLN A 116 10.21 0.98 15.72
N LEU A 117 10.13 1.40 14.44
CA LEU A 117 10.22 2.82 14.05
C LEU A 117 9.01 3.66 14.50
N THR A 118 7.93 3.02 14.88
CA THR A 118 6.70 3.68 15.36
C THR A 118 6.32 3.26 16.77
N ALA A 119 7.29 2.79 17.56
CA ALA A 119 7.07 2.31 18.93
C ALA A 119 6.54 3.41 19.86
N ASP A 120 6.89 4.67 19.59
CA ASP A 120 6.38 5.86 20.26
C ASP A 120 4.89 6.13 19.99
N ARG A 121 4.33 5.48 18.99
CA ARG A 121 2.93 5.56 18.53
C ARG A 121 2.27 4.18 18.50
N ASP A 122 2.52 3.37 19.52
CA ASP A 122 1.95 2.02 19.70
C ASP A 122 2.19 1.04 18.52
N GLY A 123 3.27 1.26 17.76
CA GLY A 123 3.61 0.40 16.62
C GLY A 123 2.66 0.53 15.42
N ILE A 124 2.00 1.68 15.28
CA ILE A 124 0.97 1.92 14.24
C ILE A 124 1.47 1.65 12.81
N GLY A 125 2.77 1.76 12.55
CA GLY A 125 3.35 1.43 11.25
C GLY A 125 3.10 -0.03 10.86
N ALA A 126 3.18 -0.96 11.79
CA ALA A 126 2.86 -2.36 11.53
C ALA A 126 1.35 -2.58 11.30
N ALA A 127 0.49 -1.82 11.97
CA ALA A 127 -0.96 -1.91 11.78
C ALA A 127 -1.44 -1.37 10.42
N LYS A 128 -0.62 -0.49 9.78
CA LYS A 128 -0.88 0.02 8.43
C LYS A 128 -0.27 -0.83 7.32
N LEU A 129 0.35 -1.96 7.64
CA LEU A 129 1.02 -2.86 6.70
C LEU A 129 0.34 -4.22 6.66
N VAL A 130 -0.04 -4.66 5.47
CA VAL A 130 -0.67 -5.98 5.25
C VAL A 130 0.19 -6.84 4.34
N CYS A 131 0.44 -8.07 4.76
CA CYS A 131 1.03 -9.10 3.92
C CYS A 131 -0.08 -10.02 3.40
N PHE A 132 -0.32 -9.99 2.11
CA PHE A 132 -1.37 -10.77 1.46
C PHE A 132 -0.88 -12.10 0.90
N CYS A 133 -1.78 -13.08 0.90
CA CYS A 133 -1.60 -14.35 0.25
C CYS A 133 -2.85 -14.65 -0.60
N ASN A 134 -2.67 -14.88 -1.88
CA ASN A 134 -3.73 -15.25 -2.83
C ASN A 134 -4.88 -14.23 -2.95
N VAL A 135 -4.53 -12.96 -3.01
CA VAL A 135 -5.51 -11.88 -3.20
C VAL A 135 -5.97 -11.87 -4.67
N PRO A 136 -7.28 -11.82 -4.95
CA PRO A 136 -7.78 -11.61 -6.30
C PRO A 136 -7.35 -10.25 -6.84
N GLY A 137 -7.09 -10.18 -8.17
CA GLY A 137 -6.50 -9.01 -8.82
C GLY A 137 -7.35 -7.75 -8.81
N ASP A 138 -8.62 -7.87 -8.45
CA ASP A 138 -9.63 -6.79 -8.42
C ASP A 138 -10.17 -6.52 -7.01
N ASN A 139 -9.40 -6.81 -5.97
CA ASN A 139 -9.87 -6.65 -4.59
C ASN A 139 -9.95 -5.17 -4.18
N PRO A 140 -11.15 -4.55 -4.18
CA PRO A 140 -11.32 -3.15 -3.80
C PRO A 140 -11.36 -2.96 -2.27
N PHE A 141 -11.33 -4.05 -1.51
CA PHE A 141 -11.80 -4.06 -0.13
C PHE A 141 -10.78 -3.58 0.89
N MET A 142 -9.51 -3.48 0.53
CA MET A 142 -8.46 -3.12 1.47
C MET A 142 -7.62 -1.97 0.91
N ALA A 143 -6.79 -1.40 1.74
CA ALA A 143 -5.82 -0.35 1.38
C ALA A 143 -4.78 -0.78 0.32
N GLY A 144 -5.17 -1.57 -0.64
CA GLY A 144 -4.39 -2.09 -1.75
C GLY A 144 -5.35 -2.66 -2.77
N ALA A 145 -5.92 -1.81 -3.62
CA ALA A 145 -6.55 -2.30 -4.84
C ALA A 145 -5.42 -2.73 -5.79
N PHE A 146 -5.41 -3.99 -6.14
CA PHE A 146 -4.50 -4.51 -7.15
C PHE A 146 -5.17 -4.36 -8.51
N HIS A 147 -4.81 -3.33 -9.25
CA HIS A 147 -5.24 -3.20 -10.63
C HIS A 147 -4.36 -4.12 -11.49
N GLY A 148 -4.92 -5.24 -11.90
CA GLY A 148 -4.28 -6.11 -12.88
C GLY A 148 -4.31 -5.47 -14.27
N LEU A 149 -3.35 -5.83 -15.12
CA LEU A 149 -3.31 -5.41 -16.54
C LEU A 149 -4.56 -5.83 -17.34
N SER A 150 -5.38 -6.74 -16.82
CA SER A 150 -6.61 -7.21 -17.47
C SER A 150 -7.76 -6.21 -17.47
N LEU A 151 -7.68 -5.12 -16.69
CA LEU A 151 -8.71 -4.07 -16.68
C LEU A 151 -8.51 -3.01 -17.77
N ILE A 152 -7.45 -3.09 -18.54
CA ILE A 152 -7.19 -2.18 -19.68
C ILE A 152 -8.01 -2.59 -20.93
N HIS A 153 -8.75 -3.68 -20.88
CA HIS A 153 -9.53 -4.21 -22.00
C HIS A 153 -11.05 -4.05 -21.84
N ILE A 154 -11.50 -3.06 -21.10
CA ILE A 154 -12.93 -2.69 -21.10
C ILE A 154 -13.13 -1.40 -21.88
#